data_d6cba9a71601909ad5f812496fb6e880
#
_entry.id   d6cba9a71601909ad5f812496fb6e880
#
_cell.length_a   1.000
_cell.length_b   1.000
_cell.length_c   1.000
_cell.angle_alpha   90.00
_cell.angle_beta   90.00
_cell.angle_gamma   90.00
#
_symmetry.space_group_name_H-M   'P 1'
#
loop_
_entity.id
_entity.type
_entity.pdbx_description
1 polymer ?
#
loop_
_entity_poly.entity_id
_entity_poly.type
_entity_poly.pdbx_seq_one_letter_code
_entity_poly.pdbx_strand_id
1 'polypeptide(L)'
;GTIFVLIASIYLVISGRFYDWLDSAKMFGLNVSSSAQYGTDFIKTNNIQGPMFNNFDIGSYLVWQLYPNQKVFVDGRPEAYPVEFFDKIYKPMQRDEKVWQTMSEKYAINYVFFAHTDMTEWSQEFLTRISKDREWPMVFLNDAAAVFLKDTPVNRPVTDKYKITEDNM
;
A
#
# COMPACT_ATOMS: atom_id res chain seq x y z
N GLY A 1 -36.85 -14.24 -26.46
CA GLY A 1 -36.00 -14.94 -25.47
C GLY A 1 -34.68 -14.25 -25.27
N THR A 2 -33.77 -14.25 -26.25
CA THR A 2 -32.35 -13.79 -26.10
C THR A 2 -32.21 -12.33 -25.76
N ILE A 3 -33.01 -11.44 -26.39
CA ILE A 3 -32.99 -9.98 -26.13
C ILE A 3 -33.41 -9.69 -24.70
N PHE A 4 -34.40 -10.38 -24.16
CA PHE A 4 -34.84 -10.21 -22.78
C PHE A 4 -33.75 -10.61 -21.78
N VAL A 5 -33.08 -11.73 -22.05
CA VAL A 5 -31.94 -12.18 -21.18
C VAL A 5 -30.82 -11.16 -21.20
N LEU A 6 -30.46 -10.61 -22.35
CA LEU A 6 -29.45 -9.57 -22.48
C LEU A 6 -29.82 -8.30 -21.68
N ILE A 7 -31.05 -7.81 -21.83
CA ILE A 7 -31.51 -6.62 -21.09
C ILE A 7 -31.51 -6.88 -19.58
N ALA A 8 -31.99 -8.06 -19.15
CA ALA A 8 -32.00 -8.43 -17.74
C ALA A 8 -30.57 -8.53 -17.17
N SER A 9 -29.62 -9.11 -17.92
CA SER A 9 -28.22 -9.19 -17.50
C SER A 9 -27.57 -7.81 -17.37
N ILE A 10 -27.79 -6.92 -18.35
CA ILE A 10 -27.31 -5.54 -18.31
C ILE A 10 -27.91 -4.81 -17.10
N TYR A 11 -29.21 -4.96 -16.86
CA TYR A 11 -29.87 -4.36 -15.71
C TYR A 11 -29.28 -4.86 -14.37
N LEU A 12 -29.05 -6.16 -14.22
CA LEU A 12 -28.46 -6.73 -13.02
C LEU A 12 -27.05 -6.17 -12.73
N VAL A 13 -26.23 -6.01 -13.77
CA VAL A 13 -24.88 -5.43 -13.65
C VAL A 13 -24.94 -3.95 -13.31
N ILE A 14 -25.70 -3.15 -14.06
CA ILE A 14 -25.79 -1.70 -13.87
C ILE A 14 -26.43 -1.35 -12.51
N SER A 15 -27.48 -2.09 -12.10
CA SER A 15 -28.13 -1.88 -10.80
C SER A 15 -27.30 -2.30 -9.59
N GLY A 16 -26.18 -2.96 -9.79
CA GLY A 16 -25.32 -3.48 -8.73
C GLY A 16 -25.80 -4.79 -8.08
N ARG A 17 -27.03 -5.27 -8.41
CA ARG A 17 -27.61 -6.48 -7.81
C ARG A 17 -26.79 -7.75 -8.09
N PHE A 18 -26.11 -7.79 -9.21
CA PHE A 18 -25.18 -8.88 -9.54
C PHE A 18 -24.02 -8.96 -8.55
N TYR A 19 -23.47 -7.81 -8.16
CA TYR A 19 -22.35 -7.73 -7.21
C TYR A 19 -22.81 -7.98 -5.78
N ASP A 20 -24.01 -7.53 -5.40
CA ASP A 20 -24.61 -7.83 -4.09
C ASP A 20 -24.80 -9.35 -3.92
N TRP A 21 -25.21 -10.04 -5.00
CA TRP A 21 -25.37 -11.49 -4.99
C TRP A 21 -24.03 -12.25 -4.88
N LEU A 22 -22.93 -11.69 -5.40
CA LEU A 22 -21.59 -12.26 -5.31
C LEU A 22 -20.83 -11.83 -4.03
N ASP A 23 -21.45 -11.06 -3.15
CA ASP A 23 -20.80 -10.47 -1.97
C ASP A 23 -19.49 -9.74 -2.33
N SER A 24 -19.45 -9.13 -3.50
CA SER A 24 -18.28 -8.44 -4.01
C SER A 24 -18.48 -6.92 -4.00
N ALA A 25 -17.40 -6.16 -3.88
CA ALA A 25 -17.45 -4.71 -3.95
C ALA A 25 -18.12 -4.25 -5.25
N LYS A 26 -19.10 -3.35 -5.14
CA LYS A 26 -19.88 -2.83 -6.28
C LYS A 26 -19.00 -2.08 -7.24
N MET A 27 -18.87 -2.60 -8.48
CA MET A 27 -17.93 -2.05 -9.41
C MET A 27 -18.38 -2.15 -10.86
N PHE A 28 -19.36 -1.34 -11.23
CA PHE A 28 -19.53 -1.01 -12.65
C PHE A 28 -18.87 0.34 -12.91
N GLY A 29 -17.83 0.35 -13.74
CA GLY A 29 -17.07 1.54 -14.09
C GLY A 29 -15.61 1.50 -13.66
N LEU A 30 -14.90 2.62 -13.81
CA LEU A 30 -13.55 2.80 -13.32
C LEU A 30 -13.63 3.09 -11.80
N ASN A 31 -13.39 2.09 -10.98
CA ASN A 31 -13.26 2.30 -9.55
C ASN A 31 -11.79 2.35 -9.16
N VAL A 32 -11.39 3.50 -8.71
CA VAL A 32 -10.18 3.66 -7.93
C VAL A 32 -10.56 3.39 -6.47
N SER A 33 -9.91 2.43 -5.84
CA SER A 33 -10.15 2.17 -4.41
C SER A 33 -10.00 3.48 -3.64
N SER A 34 -11.11 4.02 -3.15
CA SER A 34 -11.13 5.23 -2.33
C SER A 34 -10.25 5.06 -1.08
N SER A 35 -10.17 3.85 -0.57
CA SER A 35 -9.37 3.51 0.60
C SER A 35 -7.88 3.72 0.40
N ALA A 36 -7.32 3.31 -0.75
CA ALA A 36 -5.92 3.59 -1.09
C ALA A 36 -5.66 5.09 -1.31
N GLN A 37 -6.66 5.83 -1.80
CA GLN A 37 -6.59 7.27 -2.00
C GLN A 37 -6.39 8.02 -0.68
N TYR A 38 -7.09 7.65 0.38
CA TYR A 38 -6.92 8.30 1.69
C TYR A 38 -5.47 8.20 2.19
N GLY A 39 -4.79 7.07 1.94
CA GLY A 39 -3.37 6.91 2.27
C GLY A 39 -2.48 7.88 1.49
N THR A 40 -2.69 8.02 0.18
CA THR A 40 -1.90 8.97 -0.64
C THR A 40 -2.23 10.42 -0.32
N ASP A 41 -3.47 10.73 0.00
CA ASP A 41 -3.88 12.07 0.44
C ASP A 41 -3.28 12.41 1.80
N PHE A 42 -3.16 11.43 2.70
CA PHE A 42 -2.45 11.59 3.97
C PHE A 42 -0.97 11.96 3.74
N ILE A 43 -0.27 11.25 2.82
CA ILE A 43 1.11 11.56 2.44
C ILE A 43 1.23 12.99 1.92
N LYS A 44 0.37 13.40 0.99
CA LYS A 44 0.36 14.74 0.39
C LYS A 44 0.06 15.84 1.41
N THR A 45 -1.00 15.65 2.21
CA THR A 45 -1.47 16.64 3.19
C THR A 45 -0.44 16.91 4.29
N ASN A 46 0.28 15.88 4.72
CA ASN A 46 1.31 15.99 5.74
C ASN A 46 2.72 16.23 5.17
N ASN A 47 2.83 16.46 3.85
CA ASN A 47 4.08 16.72 3.15
C ASN A 47 5.17 15.67 3.46
N ILE A 48 4.79 14.40 3.60
CA ILE A 48 5.71 13.30 3.86
C ILE A 48 6.56 13.06 2.61
N GLN A 49 7.88 13.08 2.75
CA GLN A 49 8.81 12.96 1.64
C GLN A 49 9.50 11.59 1.65
N GLY A 50 9.74 11.04 0.43
CA GLY A 50 10.49 9.80 0.24
C GLY A 50 11.99 9.92 0.48
N PRO A 51 12.76 8.87 0.19
CA PRO A 51 12.33 7.63 -0.49
C PRO A 51 11.35 6.78 0.31
N MET A 52 10.44 6.12 -0.42
CA MET A 52 9.49 5.17 0.18
C MET A 52 9.90 3.72 -0.07
N PHE A 53 9.46 2.83 0.80
CA PHE A 53 9.35 1.41 0.53
C PHE A 53 7.87 1.04 0.41
N ASN A 54 7.51 0.30 -0.61
CA ASN A 54 6.13 -0.16 -0.83
C ASN A 54 6.12 -1.61 -1.33
N ASN A 55 5.01 -2.30 -1.15
CA ASN A 55 4.82 -3.61 -1.76
C ASN A 55 4.41 -3.50 -3.24
N PHE A 56 4.64 -4.60 -3.97
CA PHE A 56 4.50 -4.68 -5.41
C PHE A 56 3.09 -4.30 -5.89
N ASP A 57 2.06 -4.80 -5.22
CA ASP A 57 0.67 -4.67 -5.66
C ASP A 57 0.17 -3.23 -5.69
N ILE A 58 0.58 -2.41 -4.72
CA ILE A 58 0.15 -1.01 -4.63
C ILE A 58 1.02 -0.07 -5.49
N GLY A 59 2.18 -0.53 -5.94
CA GLY A 59 3.20 0.32 -6.57
C GLY A 59 2.72 1.11 -7.78
N SER A 60 2.00 0.47 -8.70
CA SER A 60 1.46 1.15 -9.90
C SER A 60 0.45 2.25 -9.54
N TYR A 61 -0.36 2.02 -8.51
CA TYR A 61 -1.27 3.03 -7.99
C TYR A 61 -0.50 4.22 -7.38
N LEU A 62 0.55 3.96 -6.62
CA LEU A 62 1.39 5.00 -6.04
C LEU A 62 2.14 5.81 -7.10
N VAL A 63 2.61 5.18 -8.19
CA VAL A 63 3.16 5.90 -9.35
C VAL A 63 2.13 6.89 -9.89
N TRP A 64 0.90 6.44 -10.14
CA TRP A 64 -0.15 7.32 -10.66
C TRP A 64 -0.47 8.49 -9.74
N GLN A 65 -0.48 8.28 -8.43
CA GLN A 65 -0.86 9.29 -7.44
C GLN A 65 0.26 10.26 -7.05
N LEU A 66 1.51 9.81 -7.02
CA LEU A 66 2.63 10.53 -6.39
C LEU A 66 3.71 10.98 -7.37
N TYR A 67 3.77 10.43 -8.58
CA TYR A 67 4.71 10.89 -9.62
C TYR A 67 4.33 12.29 -10.13
N PRO A 68 5.27 13.19 -10.47
CA PRO A 68 6.73 12.99 -10.43
C PRO A 68 7.39 13.31 -9.07
N ASN A 69 6.61 13.76 -8.09
CA ASN A 69 7.15 14.28 -6.83
C ASN A 69 7.82 13.20 -5.99
N GLN A 70 7.34 11.96 -6.09
CA GLN A 70 7.91 10.83 -5.37
C GLN A 70 8.05 9.61 -6.27
N LYS A 71 9.06 8.79 -5.98
CA LYS A 71 9.33 7.53 -6.69
C LYS A 71 9.00 6.36 -5.77
N VAL A 72 8.38 5.33 -6.35
CA VAL A 72 8.12 4.07 -5.67
C VAL A 72 9.37 3.19 -5.62
N PHE A 73 9.45 2.28 -4.67
CA PHE A 73 10.52 1.28 -4.59
C PHE A 73 10.32 0.17 -5.63
N VAL A 74 9.06 -0.25 -5.81
CA VAL A 74 8.68 -1.30 -6.76
C VAL A 74 7.27 -1.02 -7.30
N ASP A 75 6.99 -1.44 -8.52
CA ASP A 75 5.66 -1.35 -9.15
C ASP A 75 5.31 -2.63 -9.92
N GLY A 76 4.07 -2.71 -10.41
CA GLY A 76 3.50 -3.88 -11.09
C GLY A 76 4.11 -4.24 -12.46
N ARG A 77 5.31 -3.78 -12.77
CA ARG A 77 6.04 -4.09 -14.01
C ARG A 77 7.27 -4.95 -13.71
N PRO A 78 7.11 -6.26 -13.50
CA PRO A 78 8.23 -7.12 -13.12
C PRO A 78 9.37 -7.09 -14.15
N GLU A 79 9.06 -6.86 -15.43
CA GLU A 79 10.02 -6.73 -16.50
C GLU A 79 10.93 -5.50 -16.41
N ALA A 80 10.56 -4.51 -15.61
CA ALA A 80 11.38 -3.31 -15.37
C ALA A 80 12.53 -3.55 -14.38
N TYR A 81 12.55 -4.71 -13.72
CA TYR A 81 13.51 -5.04 -12.68
C TYR A 81 14.33 -6.27 -13.07
N PRO A 82 15.64 -6.31 -12.76
CA PRO A 82 16.40 -7.55 -12.84
C PRO A 82 15.80 -8.64 -11.93
N VAL A 83 15.88 -9.90 -12.36
CA VAL A 83 15.37 -11.04 -11.53
C VAL A 83 16.00 -11.04 -10.14
N GLU A 84 17.29 -10.72 -10.06
CA GLU A 84 18.04 -10.64 -8.81
C GLU A 84 17.52 -9.58 -7.85
N PHE A 85 16.82 -8.55 -8.35
CA PHE A 85 16.23 -7.52 -7.49
C PHE A 85 15.21 -8.14 -6.54
N PHE A 86 14.31 -8.97 -7.05
CA PHE A 86 13.28 -9.60 -6.22
C PHE A 86 13.88 -10.59 -5.22
N ASP A 87 14.82 -11.42 -5.66
CA ASP A 87 15.33 -12.52 -4.85
C ASP A 87 16.44 -12.10 -3.88
N LYS A 88 17.23 -11.05 -4.21
CA LYS A 88 18.36 -10.62 -3.38
C LYS A 88 18.11 -9.33 -2.61
N ILE A 89 17.07 -8.56 -2.96
CA ILE A 89 16.78 -7.27 -2.33
C ILE A 89 15.35 -7.23 -1.80
N TYR A 90 14.35 -7.24 -2.69
CA TYR A 90 12.97 -6.95 -2.34
C TYR A 90 12.36 -7.96 -1.34
N LYS A 91 12.41 -9.26 -1.63
CA LYS A 91 11.90 -10.28 -0.71
C LYS A 91 12.73 -10.40 0.58
N PRO A 92 14.08 -10.40 0.54
CA PRO A 92 14.87 -10.41 1.76
C PRO A 92 14.64 -9.22 2.68
N MET A 93 14.41 -8.00 2.16
CA MET A 93 14.04 -6.84 2.99
C MET A 93 12.76 -7.09 3.79
N GLN A 94 11.86 -7.89 3.27
CA GLN A 94 10.59 -8.20 3.93
C GLN A 94 10.69 -9.40 4.89
N ARG A 95 11.61 -10.32 4.68
CA ARG A 95 11.77 -11.54 5.49
C ARG A 95 12.78 -11.43 6.61
N ASP A 96 13.82 -10.63 6.44
CA ASP A 96 14.95 -10.57 7.37
C ASP A 96 15.14 -9.15 7.92
N GLU A 97 15.13 -9.05 9.25
CA GLU A 97 15.26 -7.78 9.97
C GLU A 97 16.61 -7.09 9.70
N LYS A 98 17.70 -7.86 9.67
CA LYS A 98 19.04 -7.28 9.43
C LYS A 98 19.17 -6.77 8.00
N VAL A 99 18.56 -7.48 7.04
CA VAL A 99 18.50 -7.02 5.65
C VAL A 99 17.65 -5.78 5.55
N TRP A 100 16.50 -5.72 6.24
CA TRP A 100 15.66 -4.52 6.30
C TRP A 100 16.43 -3.32 6.83
N GLN A 101 17.07 -3.44 7.98
CA GLN A 101 17.86 -2.37 8.57
C GLN A 101 18.97 -1.88 7.63
N THR A 102 19.78 -2.80 7.10
CA THR A 102 20.88 -2.45 6.18
C THR A 102 20.39 -1.80 4.90
N MET A 103 19.33 -2.34 4.29
CA MET A 103 18.85 -1.85 3.00
C MET A 103 17.98 -0.60 3.14
N SER A 104 17.22 -0.45 4.21
CA SER A 104 16.46 0.77 4.47
C SER A 104 17.40 1.97 4.66
N GLU A 105 18.55 1.78 5.31
CA GLU A 105 19.59 2.80 5.39
C GLU A 105 20.24 3.06 4.03
N LYS A 106 20.64 2.01 3.32
CA LYS A 106 21.28 2.11 2.00
C LYS A 106 20.44 2.87 1.00
N TYR A 107 19.13 2.64 0.99
CA TYR A 107 18.18 3.31 0.11
C TYR A 107 17.59 4.58 0.72
N ALA A 108 18.04 4.96 1.91
CA ALA A 108 17.57 6.13 2.66
C ALA A 108 16.03 6.14 2.81
N ILE A 109 15.42 4.96 3.04
CA ILE A 109 13.96 4.85 3.17
C ILE A 109 13.50 5.72 4.33
N ASN A 110 12.55 6.60 4.06
CA ASN A 110 11.99 7.53 5.02
C ASN A 110 10.60 7.13 5.50
N TYR A 111 9.84 6.44 4.65
CA TYR A 111 8.54 5.90 5.02
C TYR A 111 8.21 4.62 4.26
N VAL A 112 7.29 3.86 4.83
CA VAL A 112 6.71 2.66 4.22
C VAL A 112 5.26 2.93 3.91
N PHE A 113 4.84 2.66 2.67
CA PHE A 113 3.44 2.63 2.25
C PHE A 113 3.10 1.21 1.82
N PHE A 114 2.26 0.54 2.56
CA PHE A 114 2.06 -0.89 2.37
C PHE A 114 0.58 -1.27 2.26
N ALA A 115 0.19 -1.96 1.18
CA ALA A 115 -1.12 -2.57 1.09
C ALA A 115 -1.14 -3.84 1.95
N HIS A 116 -1.81 -3.81 3.09
CA HIS A 116 -1.86 -4.96 4.01
C HIS A 116 -2.75 -6.10 3.50
N THR A 117 -3.45 -5.89 2.39
CA THR A 117 -4.21 -6.91 1.66
C THR A 117 -3.32 -7.85 0.82
N ASP A 118 -2.03 -7.54 0.68
CA ASP A 118 -1.04 -8.45 0.08
C ASP A 118 -0.86 -9.69 0.97
N MET A 119 -1.34 -10.84 0.49
CA MET A 119 -1.35 -12.10 1.22
C MET A 119 -0.09 -12.95 0.98
N THR A 120 0.95 -12.40 0.36
CA THR A 120 2.22 -13.11 0.24
C THR A 120 2.87 -13.30 1.61
N GLU A 121 3.50 -14.45 1.82
CA GLU A 121 4.14 -14.80 3.09
C GLU A 121 5.11 -13.72 3.58
N TRP A 122 6.00 -13.25 2.69
CA TRP A 122 6.98 -12.21 3.03
C TRP A 122 6.35 -10.87 3.38
N SER A 123 5.23 -10.50 2.74
CA SER A 123 4.49 -9.26 3.06
C SER A 123 3.87 -9.32 4.45
N GLN A 124 3.26 -10.44 4.81
CA GLN A 124 2.66 -10.64 6.13
C GLN A 124 3.72 -10.72 7.24
N GLU A 125 4.86 -11.37 6.98
CA GLU A 125 6.01 -11.38 7.89
C GLU A 125 6.54 -9.95 8.13
N PHE A 126 6.69 -9.17 7.05
CA PHE A 126 7.13 -7.78 7.14
C PHE A 126 6.17 -6.92 7.95
N LEU A 127 4.86 -6.97 7.64
CA LEU A 127 3.86 -6.19 8.37
C LEU A 127 3.83 -6.53 9.85
N THR A 128 3.89 -7.82 10.18
CA THR A 128 3.91 -8.27 11.58
C THR A 128 5.14 -7.75 12.33
N ARG A 129 6.28 -7.64 11.66
CA ARG A 129 7.52 -7.18 12.24
C ARG A 129 7.55 -5.65 12.37
N ILE A 130 7.28 -4.92 11.28
CA ILE A 130 7.36 -3.47 11.27
C ILE A 130 6.29 -2.82 12.17
N SER A 131 5.14 -3.45 12.36
CA SER A 131 4.11 -2.93 13.26
C SER A 131 4.53 -2.89 14.74
N LYS A 132 5.56 -3.67 15.09
CA LYS A 132 6.14 -3.73 16.44
C LYS A 132 7.44 -2.92 16.57
N ASP A 133 7.93 -2.38 15.46
CA ASP A 133 9.20 -1.66 15.42
C ASP A 133 9.01 -0.22 15.88
N ARG A 134 9.71 0.16 16.95
CA ARG A 134 9.64 1.51 17.52
C ARG A 134 10.30 2.57 16.64
N GLU A 135 11.20 2.16 15.75
CA GLU A 135 11.85 3.06 14.79
C GLU A 135 10.94 3.39 13.60
N TRP A 136 9.84 2.64 13.44
CA TRP A 136 8.89 2.79 12.35
C TRP A 136 7.45 2.91 12.87
N PRO A 137 7.12 3.96 13.64
CA PRO A 137 5.75 4.14 14.13
C PRO A 137 4.74 4.19 12.99
N MET A 138 3.64 3.46 13.15
CA MET A 138 2.50 3.52 12.25
C MET A 138 1.74 4.82 12.45
N VAL A 139 1.46 5.55 11.38
CA VAL A 139 0.80 6.87 11.40
C VAL A 139 -0.50 6.92 10.61
N PHE A 140 -0.78 5.90 9.83
CA PHE A 140 -2.02 5.77 9.07
C PHE A 140 -2.35 4.29 8.89
N LEU A 141 -3.63 3.97 9.06
CA LEU A 141 -4.19 2.64 8.82
C LEU A 141 -5.63 2.79 8.35
N ASN A 142 -6.01 2.07 7.32
CA ASN A 142 -7.40 1.87 6.91
C ASN A 142 -7.56 0.46 6.32
N ASP A 143 -8.68 0.17 5.67
CA ASP A 143 -9.00 -1.14 5.08
C ASP A 143 -8.14 -1.55 3.86
N ALA A 144 -7.31 -0.67 3.33
CA ALA A 144 -6.46 -0.95 2.16
C ALA A 144 -4.96 -0.82 2.42
N ALA A 145 -4.53 0.12 3.26
CA ALA A 145 -3.13 0.47 3.40
C ALA A 145 -2.74 0.87 4.83
N ALA A 146 -1.48 0.63 5.14
CA ALA A 146 -0.80 1.13 6.33
C ALA A 146 0.40 2.00 5.93
N VAL A 147 0.65 3.08 6.69
CA VAL A 147 1.81 3.94 6.52
C VAL A 147 2.62 3.98 7.80
N PHE A 148 3.92 3.74 7.66
CA PHE A 148 4.88 3.84 8.75
C PHE A 148 5.92 4.90 8.41
N LEU A 149 6.31 5.71 9.38
CA LEU A 149 7.36 6.71 9.22
C LEU A 149 8.61 6.30 9.98
N LYS A 150 9.78 6.54 9.40
CA LYS A 150 11.03 6.40 10.15
C LYS A 150 11.06 7.45 11.28
N ASP A 151 11.41 7.05 12.51
CA ASP A 151 11.54 8.00 13.63
C ASP A 151 12.77 8.88 13.41
N THR A 152 12.52 10.04 12.85
CA THR A 152 13.52 11.07 12.58
C THR A 152 12.99 12.42 13.04
N PRO A 153 13.86 13.39 13.35
CA PRO A 153 13.43 14.74 13.74
C PRO A 153 12.50 15.39 12.71
N VAL A 154 12.67 15.09 11.43
CA VAL A 154 11.82 15.63 10.33
C VAL A 154 10.41 15.03 10.37
N ASN A 155 10.27 13.77 10.74
CA ASN A 155 9.00 13.07 10.77
C ASN A 155 8.23 13.23 12.09
N ARG A 156 8.90 13.64 13.17
CA ARG A 156 8.30 13.78 14.50
C ARG A 156 7.01 14.61 14.55
N PRO A 157 6.88 15.74 13.86
CA PRO A 157 5.63 16.50 13.89
C PRO A 157 4.42 15.69 13.40
N VAL A 158 4.63 14.78 12.42
CA VAL A 158 3.59 13.89 11.91
C VAL A 158 3.41 12.71 12.86
N THR A 159 4.50 12.09 13.29
CA THR A 159 4.47 10.94 14.20
C THR A 159 3.79 11.28 15.52
N ASP A 160 4.16 12.39 16.15
CA ASP A 160 3.58 12.83 17.44
C ASP A 160 2.07 13.09 17.32
N LYS A 161 1.62 13.53 16.16
CA LYS A 161 0.21 13.84 15.93
C LYS A 161 -0.64 12.62 15.57
N TYR A 162 -0.08 11.66 14.83
CA TYR A 162 -0.87 10.60 14.17
C TYR A 162 -0.46 9.19 14.56
N LYS A 163 0.54 9.00 15.43
CA LYS A 163 0.99 7.67 15.83
C LYS A 163 -0.18 6.82 16.32
N ILE A 164 -0.32 5.66 15.70
CA ILE A 164 -1.30 4.66 16.07
C ILE A 164 -0.66 3.71 17.09
N THR A 165 -1.34 3.52 18.21
CA THR A 165 -0.97 2.60 19.30
C THR A 165 -2.12 1.63 19.55
N GLU A 166 -1.86 0.56 20.29
CA GLU A 166 -2.93 -0.40 20.66
C GLU A 166 -4.09 0.27 21.39
N ASP A 167 -3.82 1.37 22.11
CA ASP A 167 -4.84 2.10 22.88
C ASP A 167 -5.77 2.97 22.02
N ASN A 168 -5.42 3.24 20.77
CA ASN A 168 -6.18 4.12 19.85
C ASN A 168 -6.54 3.48 18.50
N MET A 169 -6.43 2.15 18.38
CA MET A 169 -6.92 1.35 17.26
C MET A 169 -8.41 1.04 17.32
#